data_a659a67a684817804fdeff95e5bc4fb5
#
_entry.id   a659a67a684817804fdeff95e5bc4fb5
#
_cell.length_a   1.000
_cell.length_b   1.000
_cell.length_c   1.000
_cell.angle_alpha   90.00
_cell.angle_beta   90.00
_cell.angle_gamma   90.00
#
_symmetry.space_group_name_H-M   'P 1'
#
loop_
_entity.id
_entity.type
_entity.pdbx_description
1 polymer ?
#
loop_
_entity_poly.entity_id
_entity_poly.type
_entity_poly.pdbx_seq_one_letter_code
_entity_poly.pdbx_strand_id
1 'polypeptide(L)'
;MKKIALIGLGSMGKNHYRVLKSLSGVKVVALCDIEKKDSYEEPFYHSVDKMLESETIDAAIIVVPTFLHKEIALKCLDKGVDIFIEKPVASTIEDALEIERVAKSKDLKVCVGYIERFNPVVEALKNELKDRDIYSIGITRVGPFPPRIADVGILTDLAVHDIDLIRFITGREIMKKAIFKSQKINFHHEDNAILSFQLQDDIVASITTNWLTPFRKRKIEVATKKGYFEADLMGQDLVEYSEYKTNNSYVIRNCFVQKEEPLVRELRAFLRYLKTGDRSGLSSVKDSIITLEISNYQG
;
A
#
# COMPACT_ATOMS: atom_id res chain seq x y z
N MET A 1 3.98 -24.36 9.73
CA MET A 1 2.86 -23.67 9.07
C MET A 1 2.44 -22.54 9.98
N LYS A 2 2.34 -21.28 9.49
CA LYS A 2 1.95 -20.13 10.31
C LYS A 2 0.45 -20.09 10.50
N LYS A 3 -0.01 -19.86 11.73
CA LYS A 3 -1.41 -19.75 12.11
C LYS A 3 -1.84 -18.29 12.03
N ILE A 4 -2.73 -17.97 11.09
CA ILE A 4 -3.15 -16.60 10.79
C ILE A 4 -4.62 -16.40 11.19
N ALA A 5 -4.90 -15.31 11.91
CA ALA A 5 -6.24 -14.79 12.08
C ALA A 5 -6.50 -13.67 11.07
N LEU A 6 -7.70 -13.59 10.53
CA LEU A 6 -8.16 -12.50 9.69
C LEU A 6 -9.26 -11.72 10.39
N ILE A 7 -9.08 -10.43 10.56
CA ILE A 7 -9.98 -9.52 11.26
C ILE A 7 -10.50 -8.48 10.28
N GLY A 8 -11.80 -8.48 10.05
CA GLY A 8 -12.50 -7.72 9.03
C GLY A 8 -12.72 -8.52 7.76
N LEU A 9 -13.99 -8.75 7.39
CA LEU A 9 -14.42 -9.53 6.21
C LEU A 9 -15.24 -8.70 5.24
N GLY A 10 -14.93 -7.41 5.16
CA GLY A 10 -15.39 -6.53 4.11
C GLY A 10 -14.82 -6.91 2.74
N SER A 11 -14.97 -6.02 1.75
CA SER A 11 -14.50 -6.30 0.37
C SER A 11 -13.01 -6.69 0.31
N MET A 12 -12.13 -5.95 1.00
CA MET A 12 -10.69 -6.25 1.00
C MET A 12 -10.39 -7.48 1.85
N GLY A 13 -11.07 -7.67 2.99
CA GLY A 13 -10.92 -8.87 3.83
C GLY A 13 -11.24 -10.17 3.08
N LYS A 14 -12.26 -10.17 2.23
CA LYS A 14 -12.58 -11.33 1.36
C LYS A 14 -11.46 -11.63 0.36
N ASN A 15 -10.79 -10.59 -0.18
CA ASN A 15 -9.62 -10.78 -1.04
C ASN A 15 -8.45 -11.40 -0.25
N HIS A 16 -8.17 -10.89 0.96
CA HIS A 16 -7.16 -11.49 1.84
C HIS A 16 -7.47 -12.94 2.16
N TYR A 17 -8.73 -13.25 2.52
CA TYR A 17 -9.15 -14.62 2.80
C TYR A 17 -8.91 -15.56 1.61
N ARG A 18 -9.37 -15.17 0.43
CA ARG A 18 -9.18 -15.95 -0.81
C ARG A 18 -7.70 -16.22 -1.10
N VAL A 19 -6.86 -15.21 -0.97
CA VAL A 19 -5.42 -15.37 -1.21
C VAL A 19 -4.77 -16.24 -0.13
N LEU A 20 -5.08 -16.04 1.16
CA LEU A 20 -4.54 -16.86 2.25
C LEU A 20 -4.87 -18.35 2.07
N LYS A 21 -6.09 -18.68 1.61
CA LYS A 21 -6.49 -20.07 1.33
C LYS A 21 -5.70 -20.70 0.17
N SER A 22 -5.13 -19.89 -0.74
CA SER A 22 -4.34 -20.39 -1.87
C SER A 22 -2.84 -20.52 -1.56
N LEU A 23 -2.36 -19.91 -0.47
CA LEU A 23 -0.94 -19.89 -0.14
C LEU A 23 -0.50 -21.12 0.66
N SER A 24 0.67 -21.65 0.31
CA SER A 24 1.31 -22.72 1.07
C SER A 24 2.01 -22.19 2.33
N GLY A 25 2.08 -23.02 3.37
CA GLY A 25 2.80 -22.69 4.61
C GLY A 25 2.04 -21.76 5.57
N VAL A 26 0.74 -21.54 5.30
CA VAL A 26 -0.19 -20.77 6.15
C VAL A 26 -1.42 -21.62 6.45
N LYS A 27 -2.02 -21.40 7.60
CA LYS A 27 -3.34 -21.90 7.99
C LYS A 27 -4.14 -20.73 8.57
N VAL A 28 -5.27 -20.40 7.96
CA VAL A 28 -6.26 -19.52 8.59
C VAL A 28 -6.89 -20.31 9.73
N VAL A 29 -6.74 -19.81 10.96
CA VAL A 29 -7.23 -20.49 12.17
C VAL A 29 -8.45 -19.81 12.76
N ALA A 30 -8.67 -18.53 12.44
CA ALA A 30 -9.82 -17.78 12.92
C ALA A 30 -10.19 -16.65 11.95
N LEU A 31 -11.47 -16.36 11.91
CA LEU A 31 -12.06 -15.21 11.23
C LEU A 31 -12.83 -14.38 12.26
N CYS A 32 -12.69 -13.05 12.19
CA CYS A 32 -13.41 -12.15 13.08
C CYS A 32 -14.04 -10.99 12.30
N ASP A 33 -15.34 -10.79 12.50
CA ASP A 33 -16.09 -9.64 12.01
C ASP A 33 -17.32 -9.42 12.90
N ILE A 34 -17.88 -8.21 12.88
CA ILE A 34 -19.12 -7.89 13.60
C ILE A 34 -20.31 -8.67 13.05
N GLU A 35 -20.29 -9.03 11.77
CA GLU A 35 -21.35 -9.74 11.07
C GLU A 35 -20.81 -10.88 10.22
N LYS A 36 -21.38 -12.08 10.37
CA LYS A 36 -21.08 -13.24 9.52
C LYS A 36 -21.95 -13.22 8.27
N LYS A 37 -21.42 -12.70 7.17
CA LYS A 37 -22.17 -12.58 5.89
C LYS A 37 -22.10 -13.81 4.99
N ASP A 38 -21.06 -14.63 5.15
CA ASP A 38 -20.81 -15.81 4.32
C ASP A 38 -20.60 -17.06 5.20
N SER A 39 -20.63 -18.23 4.57
CA SER A 39 -20.27 -19.48 5.21
C SER A 39 -18.76 -19.70 5.10
N TYR A 40 -18.10 -19.93 6.24
CA TYR A 40 -16.66 -20.19 6.35
C TYR A 40 -16.42 -21.53 7.07
N GLU A 41 -15.36 -22.22 6.70
CA GLU A 41 -14.95 -23.47 7.35
C GLU A 41 -14.23 -23.22 8.68
N GLU A 42 -13.57 -22.04 8.78
CA GLU A 42 -12.80 -21.66 9.95
C GLU A 42 -13.69 -21.18 11.10
N PRO A 43 -13.24 -21.31 12.36
CA PRO A 43 -13.89 -20.70 13.52
C PRO A 43 -14.13 -19.20 13.28
N PHE A 44 -15.36 -18.76 13.57
CA PHE A 44 -15.79 -17.38 13.38
C PHE A 44 -16.13 -16.73 14.72
N TYR A 45 -15.62 -15.53 14.91
CA TYR A 45 -15.77 -14.75 16.13
C TYR A 45 -16.39 -13.37 15.85
N HIS A 46 -17.28 -12.92 16.74
CA HIS A 46 -17.82 -11.56 16.71
C HIS A 46 -17.04 -10.59 17.61
N SER A 47 -16.01 -11.08 18.31
CA SER A 47 -15.16 -10.29 19.20
C SER A 47 -13.70 -10.70 19.05
N VAL A 48 -12.84 -9.71 18.87
CA VAL A 48 -11.38 -9.91 18.80
C VAL A 48 -10.85 -10.49 20.10
N ASP A 49 -11.34 -10.04 21.25
CA ASP A 49 -10.88 -10.52 22.56
C ASP A 49 -11.18 -12.02 22.72
N LYS A 50 -12.42 -12.45 22.40
CA LYS A 50 -12.78 -13.87 22.45
C LYS A 50 -11.96 -14.72 21.48
N MET A 51 -11.67 -14.20 20.28
CA MET A 51 -10.83 -14.89 19.30
C MET A 51 -9.41 -15.08 19.85
N LEU A 52 -8.81 -14.03 20.41
CA LEU A 52 -7.46 -14.05 20.98
C LEU A 52 -7.33 -14.90 22.25
N GLU A 53 -8.44 -15.14 22.97
CA GLU A 53 -8.49 -16.03 24.12
C GLU A 53 -8.66 -17.51 23.73
N SER A 54 -9.34 -17.77 22.60
CA SER A 54 -9.72 -19.11 22.20
C SER A 54 -8.73 -19.77 21.24
N GLU A 55 -7.96 -18.99 20.49
CA GLU A 55 -7.12 -19.49 19.40
C GLU A 55 -5.63 -19.24 19.64
N THR A 56 -4.80 -20.16 19.17
CA THR A 56 -3.35 -19.95 19.10
C THR A 56 -3.04 -19.30 17.74
N ILE A 57 -2.59 -18.04 17.76
CA ILE A 57 -2.39 -17.20 16.57
C ILE A 57 -0.94 -16.75 16.51
N ASP A 58 -0.25 -17.00 15.39
CA ASP A 58 1.10 -16.49 15.15
C ASP A 58 1.08 -15.04 14.66
N ALA A 59 0.11 -14.70 13.79
CA ALA A 59 -0.07 -13.35 13.28
C ALA A 59 -1.53 -13.07 12.91
N ALA A 60 -1.93 -11.79 13.01
CA ALA A 60 -3.23 -11.31 12.60
C ALA A 60 -3.12 -10.38 11.38
N ILE A 61 -4.07 -10.51 10.44
CA ILE A 61 -4.25 -9.60 9.33
C ILE A 61 -5.48 -8.74 9.64
N ILE A 62 -5.26 -7.42 9.78
CA ILE A 62 -6.28 -6.45 10.23
C ILE A 62 -6.75 -5.65 9.02
N VAL A 63 -8.02 -5.83 8.65
CA VAL A 63 -8.66 -5.28 7.44
C VAL A 63 -10.03 -4.67 7.79
N VAL A 64 -10.07 -3.92 8.87
CA VAL A 64 -11.26 -3.23 9.37
C VAL A 64 -11.24 -1.75 8.95
N PRO A 65 -12.29 -0.96 9.21
CA PRO A 65 -12.23 0.49 9.05
C PRO A 65 -11.10 1.12 9.86
N THR A 66 -10.44 2.13 9.29
CA THR A 66 -9.19 2.73 9.85
C THR A 66 -9.30 3.17 11.30
N PHE A 67 -10.47 3.69 11.72
CA PHE A 67 -10.67 4.16 13.10
C PHE A 67 -10.62 3.05 14.15
N LEU A 68 -10.71 1.77 13.75
CA LEU A 68 -10.55 0.59 14.61
C LEU A 68 -9.13 0.03 14.62
N HIS A 69 -8.26 0.47 13.72
CA HIS A 69 -6.93 -0.11 13.53
C HIS A 69 -6.12 -0.13 14.81
N LYS A 70 -6.03 1.03 15.52
CA LYS A 70 -5.27 1.14 16.77
C LYS A 70 -5.75 0.16 17.83
N GLU A 71 -7.05 0.19 18.14
CA GLU A 71 -7.62 -0.66 19.20
C GLU A 71 -7.31 -2.13 18.94
N ILE A 72 -7.58 -2.60 17.73
CA ILE A 72 -7.40 -4.01 17.36
C ILE A 72 -5.92 -4.38 17.31
N ALA A 73 -5.07 -3.49 16.77
CA ALA A 73 -3.62 -3.70 16.73
C ALA A 73 -3.05 -3.87 18.15
N LEU A 74 -3.40 -2.99 19.09
CA LEU A 74 -2.93 -3.07 20.47
C LEU A 74 -3.39 -4.35 21.16
N LYS A 75 -4.65 -4.79 20.96
CA LYS A 75 -5.15 -6.07 21.49
C LYS A 75 -4.32 -7.26 20.99
N CYS A 76 -4.01 -7.30 19.69
CA CYS A 76 -3.17 -8.34 19.09
C CYS A 76 -1.74 -8.32 19.66
N LEU A 77 -1.12 -7.13 19.70
CA LEU A 77 0.22 -6.94 20.22
C LEU A 77 0.32 -7.29 21.72
N ASP A 78 -0.72 -7.01 22.50
CA ASP A 78 -0.77 -7.36 23.92
C ASP A 78 -0.77 -8.87 24.17
N LYS A 79 -1.32 -9.63 23.25
CA LYS A 79 -1.32 -11.11 23.25
C LYS A 79 -0.08 -11.72 22.57
N GLY A 80 0.90 -10.92 22.17
CA GLY A 80 2.13 -11.42 21.53
C GLY A 80 1.93 -11.85 20.08
N VAL A 81 0.93 -11.32 19.38
CA VAL A 81 0.59 -11.66 18.00
C VAL A 81 1.23 -10.65 17.06
N ASP A 82 2.02 -11.13 16.07
CA ASP A 82 2.53 -10.30 14.96
C ASP A 82 1.37 -9.75 14.13
N ILE A 83 1.49 -8.58 13.51
CA ILE A 83 0.39 -7.99 12.74
C ILE A 83 0.79 -7.54 11.34
N PHE A 84 -0.11 -7.77 10.40
CA PHE A 84 -0.25 -7.05 9.14
C PHE A 84 -1.50 -6.18 9.26
N ILE A 85 -1.38 -4.90 8.96
CA ILE A 85 -2.49 -3.96 9.06
C ILE A 85 -2.66 -3.20 7.74
N GLU A 86 -3.89 -3.09 7.23
CA GLU A 86 -4.17 -2.33 6.01
C GLU A 86 -3.87 -0.84 6.18
N LYS A 87 -3.57 -0.21 5.06
CA LYS A 87 -3.33 1.24 5.02
C LYS A 87 -4.63 2.05 5.22
N PRO A 88 -4.53 3.25 5.79
CA PRO A 88 -3.41 3.75 6.58
C PRO A 88 -3.31 3.01 7.91
N VAL A 89 -2.11 2.98 8.51
CA VAL A 89 -1.87 2.19 9.74
C VAL A 89 -2.79 2.59 10.90
N ALA A 90 -3.17 3.85 10.97
CA ALA A 90 -4.08 4.41 11.97
C ALA A 90 -4.74 5.71 11.46
N SER A 91 -5.69 6.24 12.19
CA SER A 91 -6.38 7.50 11.86
C SER A 91 -5.53 8.74 12.15
N THR A 92 -4.64 8.65 13.14
CA THR A 92 -3.75 9.75 13.56
C THR A 92 -2.30 9.29 13.64
N ILE A 93 -1.39 10.26 13.61
CA ILE A 93 0.06 10.00 13.75
C ILE A 93 0.35 9.48 15.17
N GLU A 94 -0.30 10.04 16.17
CA GLU A 94 -0.16 9.64 17.59
C GLU A 94 -0.54 8.16 17.76
N ASP A 95 -1.64 7.72 17.17
CA ASP A 95 -2.09 6.34 17.20
C ASP A 95 -1.09 5.39 16.50
N ALA A 96 -0.55 5.82 15.36
CA ALA A 96 0.48 5.08 14.64
C ALA A 96 1.78 4.94 15.46
N LEU A 97 2.22 6.01 16.11
CA LEU A 97 3.38 6.00 17.01
C LEU A 97 3.17 5.09 18.21
N GLU A 98 1.96 5.02 18.76
CA GLU A 98 1.64 4.11 19.86
C GLU A 98 1.73 2.66 19.42
N ILE A 99 1.17 2.29 18.27
CA ILE A 99 1.29 0.96 17.68
C ILE A 99 2.78 0.58 17.51
N GLU A 100 3.59 1.48 16.94
CA GLU A 100 5.02 1.25 16.74
C GLU A 100 5.76 1.05 18.08
N ARG A 101 5.47 1.89 19.07
CA ARG A 101 6.09 1.82 20.41
C ARG A 101 5.79 0.49 21.10
N VAL A 102 4.51 0.06 21.08
CA VAL A 102 4.12 -1.21 21.71
C VAL A 102 4.74 -2.40 20.98
N ALA A 103 4.72 -2.42 19.66
CA ALA A 103 5.33 -3.46 18.85
C ALA A 103 6.83 -3.61 19.16
N LYS A 104 7.58 -2.49 19.19
CA LYS A 104 9.01 -2.46 19.52
C LYS A 104 9.28 -2.96 20.93
N SER A 105 8.46 -2.55 21.92
CA SER A 105 8.66 -2.96 23.33
C SER A 105 8.47 -4.46 23.55
N LYS A 106 7.76 -5.13 22.66
CA LYS A 106 7.45 -6.57 22.74
C LYS A 106 8.22 -7.41 21.70
N ASP A 107 9.10 -6.77 20.91
CA ASP A 107 9.83 -7.40 19.79
C ASP A 107 8.89 -8.10 18.77
N LEU A 108 7.73 -7.46 18.50
CA LEU A 108 6.74 -7.99 17.58
C LEU A 108 6.84 -7.35 16.20
N LYS A 109 6.48 -8.14 15.19
CA LYS A 109 6.53 -7.74 13.80
C LYS A 109 5.26 -7.01 13.41
N VAL A 110 5.43 -5.81 12.86
CA VAL A 110 4.33 -5.02 12.28
C VAL A 110 4.71 -4.61 10.86
N CYS A 111 3.80 -4.82 9.92
CA CYS A 111 3.89 -4.23 8.58
C CYS A 111 2.54 -3.69 8.14
N VAL A 112 2.60 -2.74 7.21
CA VAL A 112 1.44 -2.02 6.69
C VAL A 112 1.19 -2.41 5.23
N GLY A 113 -0.07 -2.65 4.88
CA GLY A 113 -0.51 -3.12 3.58
C GLY A 113 -0.46 -2.03 2.51
N TYR A 114 0.70 -1.81 1.91
CA TYR A 114 0.85 -0.99 0.70
C TYR A 114 0.99 -1.90 -0.53
N ILE A 115 -0.12 -2.47 -0.93
CA ILE A 115 -0.21 -3.49 -1.99
C ILE A 115 0.49 -3.10 -3.30
N GLU A 116 0.51 -1.81 -3.65
CA GLU A 116 1.12 -1.34 -4.90
C GLU A 116 2.64 -1.51 -4.94
N ARG A 117 3.34 -1.61 -3.80
CA ARG A 117 4.77 -1.99 -3.76
C ARG A 117 5.02 -3.38 -4.37
N PHE A 118 4.01 -4.24 -4.33
CA PHE A 118 4.05 -5.63 -4.81
C PHE A 118 3.46 -5.80 -6.20
N ASN A 119 3.07 -4.70 -6.85
CA ASN A 119 2.70 -4.74 -8.25
C ASN A 119 3.93 -5.14 -9.08
N PRO A 120 3.86 -6.22 -9.89
CA PRO A 120 5.01 -6.70 -10.65
C PRO A 120 5.71 -5.65 -11.50
N VAL A 121 4.95 -4.70 -12.05
CA VAL A 121 5.53 -3.62 -12.87
C VAL A 121 6.34 -2.64 -12.02
N VAL A 122 5.99 -2.44 -10.75
CA VAL A 122 6.76 -1.59 -9.82
C VAL A 122 8.11 -2.23 -9.50
N GLU A 123 8.14 -3.53 -9.28
CA GLU A 123 9.40 -4.25 -9.08
C GLU A 123 10.28 -4.24 -10.34
N ALA A 124 9.68 -4.49 -11.52
CA ALA A 124 10.38 -4.41 -12.80
C ALA A 124 10.97 -3.01 -13.02
N LEU A 125 10.16 -1.96 -12.84
CA LEU A 125 10.62 -0.58 -12.93
C LEU A 125 11.76 -0.29 -11.96
N LYS A 126 11.63 -0.68 -10.70
CA LYS A 126 12.68 -0.48 -9.70
C LYS A 126 13.98 -1.20 -10.06
N ASN A 127 13.90 -2.38 -10.67
CA ASN A 127 15.09 -3.10 -11.16
C ASN A 127 15.74 -2.41 -12.35
N GLU A 128 14.97 -1.88 -13.29
CA GLU A 128 15.48 -1.09 -14.43
C GLU A 128 16.12 0.24 -13.98
N LEU A 129 15.65 0.80 -12.87
CA LEU A 129 16.17 2.05 -12.32
C LEU A 129 17.41 1.89 -11.44
N LYS A 130 17.87 0.67 -11.18
CA LYS A 130 19.12 0.46 -10.45
C LYS A 130 20.27 1.13 -11.20
N ASP A 131 21.07 1.89 -10.46
CA ASP A 131 22.23 2.63 -10.99
C ASP A 131 21.90 3.64 -12.09
N ARG A 132 20.65 4.12 -12.14
CA ARG A 132 20.21 5.18 -13.03
C ARG A 132 20.04 6.50 -12.27
N ASP A 133 20.50 7.59 -12.86
CA ASP A 133 20.25 8.94 -12.35
C ASP A 133 18.81 9.33 -12.67
N ILE A 134 17.93 9.29 -11.67
CA ILE A 134 16.51 9.67 -11.80
C ILE A 134 16.42 11.20 -11.74
N TYR A 135 15.76 11.81 -12.72
CA TYR A 135 15.51 13.25 -12.78
C TYR A 135 14.12 13.62 -12.28
N SER A 136 13.13 12.83 -12.70
CA SER A 136 11.76 13.04 -12.24
C SER A 136 10.96 11.76 -12.23
N ILE A 137 9.90 11.75 -11.39
CA ILE A 137 8.89 10.69 -11.33
C ILE A 137 7.49 11.32 -11.27
N GLY A 138 6.61 10.91 -12.17
CA GLY A 138 5.21 11.31 -12.19
C GLY A 138 4.29 10.12 -11.98
N ILE A 139 3.23 10.28 -11.18
CA ILE A 139 2.20 9.25 -11.01
C ILE A 139 0.84 9.84 -11.36
N THR A 140 0.12 9.16 -12.22
CA THR A 140 -1.28 9.48 -12.54
C THR A 140 -2.17 8.34 -12.04
N ARG A 141 -3.09 8.67 -11.10
CA ARG A 141 -4.08 7.72 -10.57
C ARG A 141 -5.45 8.37 -10.61
N VAL A 142 -6.22 8.10 -11.65
CA VAL A 142 -7.54 8.68 -11.88
C VAL A 142 -8.59 7.62 -12.15
N GLY A 143 -9.85 7.90 -11.82
CA GLY A 143 -10.94 6.95 -12.01
C GLY A 143 -12.31 7.57 -11.76
N PRO A 144 -13.39 6.79 -11.94
CA PRO A 144 -14.71 7.21 -11.56
C PRO A 144 -14.86 7.25 -10.03
N PHE A 145 -15.77 8.08 -9.55
CA PHE A 145 -16.09 8.19 -8.12
C PHE A 145 -16.58 6.82 -7.57
N PRO A 146 -15.94 6.29 -6.52
CA PRO A 146 -16.35 5.01 -5.94
C PRO A 146 -17.50 5.21 -4.94
N PRO A 147 -18.74 4.72 -5.23
CA PRO A 147 -19.90 4.95 -4.37
C PRO A 147 -19.76 4.44 -2.92
N ARG A 148 -18.81 3.54 -2.69
CA ARG A 148 -18.56 2.93 -1.36
C ARG A 148 -17.73 3.81 -0.42
N ILE A 149 -17.08 4.87 -0.92
CA ILE A 149 -16.22 5.75 -0.15
C ILE A 149 -17.00 7.00 0.21
N ALA A 150 -17.33 7.15 1.50
CA ALA A 150 -18.06 8.29 2.03
C ALA A 150 -17.34 8.99 3.18
N ASP A 151 -16.29 8.38 3.73
CA ASP A 151 -15.68 8.75 5.01
C ASP A 151 -14.28 9.38 4.88
N VAL A 152 -13.67 9.32 3.69
CA VAL A 152 -12.31 9.85 3.46
C VAL A 152 -12.20 10.56 2.11
N GLY A 153 -11.24 11.48 2.00
CA GLY A 153 -10.86 12.15 0.77
C GLY A 153 -9.88 11.34 -0.07
N ILE A 154 -9.66 11.83 -1.30
CA ILE A 154 -8.79 11.17 -2.26
C ILE A 154 -7.33 11.14 -1.81
N LEU A 155 -6.90 12.11 -1.00
CA LEU A 155 -5.53 12.13 -0.45
C LEU A 155 -5.29 10.92 0.45
N THR A 156 -6.23 10.61 1.32
CA THR A 156 -6.12 9.48 2.27
C THR A 156 -6.43 8.12 1.63
N ASP A 157 -7.32 8.07 0.63
CA ASP A 157 -7.63 6.81 -0.03
C ASP A 157 -6.60 6.43 -1.10
N LEU A 158 -6.27 7.36 -2.01
CA LEU A 158 -5.44 7.06 -3.19
C LEU A 158 -4.01 7.64 -3.10
N ALA A 159 -3.86 8.93 -2.77
CA ALA A 159 -2.54 9.57 -2.83
C ALA A 159 -1.53 8.95 -1.87
N VAL A 160 -1.94 8.39 -0.74
CA VAL A 160 -1.05 7.68 0.20
C VAL A 160 -0.30 6.52 -0.47
N HIS A 161 -0.93 5.81 -1.41
CA HIS A 161 -0.25 4.77 -2.19
C HIS A 161 0.84 5.34 -3.09
N ASP A 162 0.56 6.47 -3.73
CA ASP A 162 1.46 7.07 -4.72
C ASP A 162 2.61 7.82 -4.04
N ILE A 163 2.36 8.45 -2.88
CA ILE A 163 3.40 9.02 -2.01
C ILE A 163 4.37 7.92 -1.57
N ASP A 164 3.83 6.79 -1.14
CA ASP A 164 4.62 5.62 -0.75
C ASP A 164 5.43 5.07 -1.92
N LEU A 165 4.82 4.93 -3.11
CA LEU A 165 5.49 4.44 -4.31
C LEU A 165 6.65 5.34 -4.76
N ILE A 166 6.49 6.68 -4.72
CA ILE A 166 7.56 7.60 -5.05
C ILE A 166 8.78 7.34 -4.16
N ARG A 167 8.57 7.27 -2.84
CA ARG A 167 9.65 6.99 -1.88
C ARG A 167 10.24 5.58 -2.08
N PHE A 168 9.39 4.59 -2.30
CA PHE A 168 9.81 3.20 -2.47
C PHE A 168 10.63 2.96 -3.76
N ILE A 169 10.24 3.60 -4.87
CA ILE A 169 10.91 3.46 -6.17
C ILE A 169 12.22 4.23 -6.19
N THR A 170 12.20 5.49 -5.75
CA THR A 170 13.38 6.35 -5.80
C THR A 170 14.38 6.07 -4.68
N GLY A 171 13.91 5.52 -3.55
CA GLY A 171 14.70 5.38 -2.32
C GLY A 171 15.10 6.73 -1.72
N ARG A 172 14.34 7.81 -1.99
CA ARG A 172 14.61 9.18 -1.56
C ARG A 172 13.46 9.75 -0.75
N GLU A 173 13.81 10.57 0.25
CA GLU A 173 12.84 11.26 1.09
C GLU A 173 12.36 12.57 0.43
N ILE A 174 11.11 12.93 0.74
CA ILE A 174 10.48 14.16 0.27
C ILE A 174 10.97 15.32 1.13
N MET A 175 11.61 16.31 0.50
CA MET A 175 12.18 17.47 1.17
C MET A 175 11.25 18.69 1.14
N LYS A 176 10.53 18.89 0.03
CA LYS A 176 9.54 19.97 -0.12
C LYS A 176 8.29 19.44 -0.78
N LYS A 177 7.16 20.04 -0.44
CA LYS A 177 5.84 19.66 -0.97
C LYS A 177 4.96 20.86 -1.23
N ALA A 178 4.12 20.77 -2.27
CA ALA A 178 2.99 21.65 -2.54
C ALA A 178 1.79 20.79 -2.95
N ILE A 179 0.64 21.03 -2.32
CA ILE A 179 -0.57 20.22 -2.53
C ILE A 179 -1.72 21.16 -2.90
N PHE A 180 -2.30 20.93 -4.07
CA PHE A 180 -3.49 21.61 -4.54
C PHE A 180 -4.63 20.62 -4.60
N LYS A 181 -5.73 20.93 -3.94
CA LYS A 181 -6.90 20.05 -3.84
C LYS A 181 -8.19 20.81 -4.07
N SER A 182 -9.18 20.13 -4.60
CA SER A 182 -10.52 20.68 -4.79
C SER A 182 -11.58 19.61 -4.57
N GLN A 183 -12.79 20.06 -4.31
CA GLN A 183 -13.99 19.26 -4.11
C GLN A 183 -14.97 19.60 -5.21
N LYS A 184 -15.40 18.63 -6.02
CA LYS A 184 -16.24 18.82 -7.19
C LYS A 184 -17.54 18.03 -7.16
N ILE A 185 -17.48 16.74 -6.82
CA ILE A 185 -18.64 15.82 -6.81
C ILE A 185 -18.86 15.19 -5.44
N ASN A 186 -17.83 15.05 -4.60
CA ASN A 186 -17.97 14.61 -3.21
C ASN A 186 -18.43 15.80 -2.35
N PHE A 187 -19.43 15.59 -1.49
CA PHE A 187 -19.99 16.67 -0.65
C PHE A 187 -19.22 16.91 0.66
N HIS A 188 -18.29 16.04 1.03
CA HIS A 188 -17.63 16.07 2.35
C HIS A 188 -16.11 16.15 2.26
N HIS A 189 -15.50 15.59 1.23
CA HIS A 189 -14.04 15.45 1.11
C HIS A 189 -13.55 15.86 -0.28
N GLU A 190 -12.25 16.15 -0.40
CA GLU A 190 -11.63 16.40 -1.69
C GLU A 190 -11.68 15.15 -2.59
N ASP A 191 -11.93 15.37 -3.88
CA ASP A 191 -12.07 14.36 -4.92
C ASP A 191 -11.12 14.58 -6.10
N ASN A 192 -10.31 15.63 -6.02
CA ASN A 192 -9.33 16.02 -7.02
C ASN A 192 -8.13 16.66 -6.36
N ALA A 193 -6.91 16.19 -6.69
CA ALA A 193 -5.68 16.74 -6.16
C ALA A 193 -4.51 16.61 -7.12
N ILE A 194 -3.61 17.60 -7.05
CA ILE A 194 -2.28 17.58 -7.65
C ILE A 194 -1.28 17.83 -6.53
N LEU A 195 -0.30 16.93 -6.41
CA LEU A 195 0.77 17.03 -5.45
C LEU A 195 2.09 17.17 -6.20
N SER A 196 2.94 18.09 -5.76
CA SER A 196 4.27 18.29 -6.30
C SER A 196 5.30 18.21 -5.19
N PHE A 197 6.43 17.55 -5.46
CA PHE A 197 7.46 17.30 -4.49
C PHE A 197 8.86 17.60 -5.05
N GLN A 198 9.76 18.04 -4.17
CA GLN A 198 11.20 17.94 -4.37
C GLN A 198 11.73 16.89 -3.39
N LEU A 199 12.39 15.88 -3.90
CA LEU A 199 13.04 14.84 -3.12
C LEU A 199 14.52 15.17 -2.91
N GLN A 200 15.21 14.35 -2.12
CA GLN A 200 16.66 14.35 -2.06
C GLN A 200 17.27 14.18 -3.47
N ASP A 201 18.50 14.60 -3.66
CA ASP A 201 19.24 14.58 -4.95
C ASP A 201 18.53 15.36 -6.06
N ASP A 202 17.75 16.40 -5.70
CA ASP A 202 17.02 17.30 -6.60
C ASP A 202 16.02 16.62 -7.54
N ILE A 203 15.58 15.39 -7.21
CA ILE A 203 14.54 14.69 -7.97
C ILE A 203 13.21 15.44 -7.80
N VAL A 204 12.52 15.70 -8.92
CA VAL A 204 11.19 16.30 -8.93
C VAL A 204 10.14 15.21 -9.06
N ALA A 205 9.09 15.26 -8.24
CA ALA A 205 8.00 14.31 -8.32
C ALA A 205 6.63 14.96 -8.35
N SER A 206 5.67 14.30 -9.00
CA SER A 206 4.28 14.76 -9.05
C SER A 206 3.29 13.61 -8.97
N ILE A 207 2.12 13.89 -8.37
CA ILE A 207 0.97 13.00 -8.36
C ILE A 207 -0.24 13.78 -8.88
N THR A 208 -0.93 13.20 -9.86
CA THR A 208 -2.25 13.65 -10.30
C THR A 208 -3.26 12.58 -9.93
N THR A 209 -4.19 12.91 -9.04
CA THR A 209 -5.21 11.96 -8.57
C THR A 209 -6.60 12.58 -8.53
N ASN A 210 -7.59 11.87 -9.02
CA ASN A 210 -9.00 12.31 -8.94
C ASN A 210 -10.00 11.16 -9.13
N TRP A 211 -11.24 11.41 -8.71
CA TRP A 211 -12.41 10.57 -8.97
C TRP A 211 -13.36 11.18 -10.01
N LEU A 212 -12.81 11.87 -11.01
CA LEU A 212 -13.58 12.69 -11.95
C LEU A 212 -13.59 12.12 -13.39
N THR A 213 -12.86 11.04 -13.64
CA THR A 213 -12.75 10.47 -14.98
C THR A 213 -13.69 9.27 -15.17
N PRO A 214 -14.26 9.06 -16.36
CA PRO A 214 -15.13 7.91 -16.64
C PRO A 214 -14.37 6.59 -16.81
N PHE A 215 -13.05 6.65 -16.87
CA PHE A 215 -12.16 5.49 -17.01
C PHE A 215 -11.12 5.49 -15.89
N ARG A 216 -10.50 4.35 -15.65
CA ARG A 216 -9.37 4.21 -14.72
C ARG A 216 -8.05 4.31 -15.48
N LYS A 217 -7.10 5.07 -14.91
CA LYS A 217 -5.72 5.11 -15.36
C LYS A 217 -4.82 5.10 -14.14
N ARG A 218 -3.81 4.23 -14.16
CA ARG A 218 -2.77 4.14 -13.12
C ARG A 218 -1.43 3.99 -13.82
N LYS A 219 -0.68 5.08 -13.95
CA LYS A 219 0.61 5.10 -14.62
C LYS A 219 1.68 5.73 -13.75
N ILE A 220 2.90 5.20 -13.89
CA ILE A 220 4.13 5.80 -13.38
C ILE A 220 5.02 6.15 -14.56
N GLU A 221 5.55 7.35 -14.58
CA GLU A 221 6.43 7.87 -15.61
C GLU A 221 7.72 8.33 -14.94
N VAL A 222 8.88 7.86 -15.43
CA VAL A 222 10.18 8.19 -14.83
C VAL A 222 11.16 8.65 -15.90
N ALA A 223 11.62 9.88 -15.76
CA ALA A 223 12.73 10.40 -16.57
C ALA A 223 14.07 10.14 -15.91
N THR A 224 15.02 9.62 -16.66
CA THR A 224 16.38 9.36 -16.22
C THR A 224 17.40 10.00 -17.19
N LYS A 225 18.65 10.05 -16.82
CA LYS A 225 19.73 10.52 -17.70
C LYS A 225 19.82 9.77 -19.03
N LYS A 226 19.40 8.50 -19.08
CA LYS A 226 19.60 7.63 -20.24
C LYS A 226 18.33 7.15 -20.90
N GLY A 227 17.17 7.50 -20.38
CA GLY A 227 15.91 7.03 -20.91
C GLY A 227 14.71 7.48 -20.10
N TYR A 228 13.54 7.18 -20.61
CA TYR A 228 12.26 7.47 -20.02
C TYR A 228 11.47 6.18 -19.91
N PHE A 229 10.83 5.95 -18.77
CA PHE A 229 10.04 4.76 -18.50
C PHE A 229 8.57 5.11 -18.33
N GLU A 230 7.71 4.29 -18.92
CA GLU A 230 6.27 4.27 -18.65
C GLU A 230 5.87 2.91 -18.07
N ALA A 231 5.29 2.90 -16.87
CA ALA A 231 4.75 1.72 -16.23
C ALA A 231 3.23 1.83 -16.11
N ASP A 232 2.49 0.89 -16.69
CA ASP A 232 1.05 0.73 -16.48
C ASP A 232 0.79 -0.25 -15.35
N LEU A 233 0.26 0.23 -14.22
CA LEU A 233 -0.01 -0.61 -13.05
C LEU A 233 -1.20 -1.54 -13.24
N MET A 234 -2.11 -1.22 -14.16
CA MET A 234 -3.30 -2.03 -14.43
C MET A 234 -2.99 -3.17 -15.40
N GLY A 235 -2.28 -2.85 -16.49
CA GLY A 235 -1.84 -3.83 -17.49
C GLY A 235 -0.60 -4.61 -17.04
N GLN A 236 0.12 -4.10 -16.05
CA GLN A 236 1.43 -4.59 -15.62
C GLN A 236 2.42 -4.62 -16.81
N ASP A 237 2.47 -3.51 -17.55
CA ASP A 237 3.34 -3.36 -18.71
C ASP A 237 4.36 -2.24 -18.46
N LEU A 238 5.61 -2.46 -18.87
CA LEU A 238 6.72 -1.52 -18.69
C LEU A 238 7.40 -1.27 -20.03
N VAL A 239 7.50 0.00 -20.41
CA VAL A 239 8.15 0.44 -21.65
C VAL A 239 9.28 1.41 -21.31
N GLU A 240 10.44 1.23 -21.94
CA GLU A 240 11.55 2.17 -21.94
C GLU A 240 11.67 2.85 -23.30
N TYR A 241 11.87 4.16 -23.28
CA TYR A 241 12.24 4.99 -24.44
C TYR A 241 13.66 5.49 -24.22
N SER A 242 14.58 5.16 -25.12
CA SER A 242 16.01 5.46 -24.95
C SER A 242 16.71 5.80 -26.26
N GLU A 243 18.00 6.12 -26.18
CA GLU A 243 18.86 6.38 -27.34
C GLU A 243 18.32 7.43 -28.33
N TYR A 244 17.83 8.56 -27.81
CA TYR A 244 17.39 9.67 -28.64
C TYR A 244 18.51 10.20 -29.54
N LYS A 245 18.23 10.34 -30.83
CA LYS A 245 19.16 10.86 -31.86
C LYS A 245 18.65 12.16 -32.46
N THR A 246 19.57 12.93 -33.03
CA THR A 246 19.27 14.23 -33.63
C THR A 246 18.26 14.20 -34.79
N ASN A 247 18.06 13.05 -35.44
CA ASN A 247 17.05 12.83 -36.46
C ASN A 247 15.67 12.48 -35.89
N ASN A 248 15.43 12.70 -34.58
CA ASN A 248 14.20 12.37 -33.86
C ASN A 248 13.89 10.87 -33.77
N SER A 249 14.86 9.99 -34.00
CA SER A 249 14.69 8.56 -33.74
C SER A 249 15.07 8.23 -32.29
N TYR A 250 14.45 7.20 -31.74
CA TYR A 250 14.71 6.64 -30.44
C TYR A 250 14.39 5.14 -30.42
N VAL A 251 14.87 4.44 -29.41
CA VAL A 251 14.59 3.01 -29.21
C VAL A 251 13.43 2.86 -28.25
N ILE A 252 12.49 1.98 -28.58
CA ILE A 252 11.41 1.54 -27.68
C ILE A 252 11.71 0.11 -27.27
N ARG A 253 11.77 -0.13 -25.96
CA ARG A 253 11.98 -1.46 -25.39
C ARG A 253 10.83 -1.82 -24.47
N ASN A 254 10.12 -2.91 -24.77
CA ASN A 254 9.18 -3.51 -23.84
C ASN A 254 9.99 -4.33 -22.82
N CYS A 255 9.95 -3.90 -21.55
CA CYS A 255 10.64 -4.60 -20.48
C CYS A 255 9.81 -5.79 -20.00
N PHE A 256 10.50 -6.89 -19.65
CA PHE A 256 9.81 -8.07 -19.14
C PHE A 256 9.22 -7.84 -17.76
N VAL A 257 7.94 -8.17 -17.60
CA VAL A 257 7.23 -8.15 -16.33
C VAL A 257 6.57 -9.49 -16.09
N GLN A 258 6.97 -10.19 -15.02
CA GLN A 258 6.33 -11.43 -14.61
C GLN A 258 5.01 -11.12 -13.91
N LYS A 259 3.92 -11.06 -14.69
CA LYS A 259 2.59 -10.69 -14.20
C LYS A 259 2.09 -11.64 -13.11
N GLU A 260 1.64 -11.09 -12.01
CA GLU A 260 1.07 -11.81 -10.88
C GLU A 260 0.13 -10.87 -10.10
N GLU A 261 -0.80 -11.44 -9.33
CA GLU A 261 -1.66 -10.65 -8.45
C GLU A 261 -0.83 -10.01 -7.31
N PRO A 262 -0.85 -8.67 -7.14
CA PRO A 262 -0.07 -7.98 -6.12
C PRO A 262 -0.32 -8.48 -4.71
N LEU A 263 -1.58 -8.77 -4.33
CA LEU A 263 -1.93 -9.25 -2.99
C LEU A 263 -1.30 -10.61 -2.67
N VAL A 264 -1.16 -11.49 -3.67
CA VAL A 264 -0.46 -12.77 -3.51
C VAL A 264 1.00 -12.56 -3.16
N ARG A 265 1.66 -11.62 -3.85
CA ARG A 265 3.07 -11.27 -3.60
C ARG A 265 3.26 -10.63 -2.24
N GLU A 266 2.37 -9.71 -1.86
CA GLU A 266 2.41 -9.02 -0.57
C GLU A 266 2.27 -9.99 0.61
N LEU A 267 1.25 -10.85 0.59
CA LEU A 267 1.04 -11.83 1.65
C LEU A 267 2.16 -12.89 1.69
N ARG A 268 2.72 -13.28 0.54
CA ARG A 268 3.90 -14.13 0.49
C ARG A 268 5.12 -13.46 1.15
N ALA A 269 5.32 -12.16 0.91
CA ALA A 269 6.37 -11.39 1.56
C ALA A 269 6.15 -11.28 3.08
N PHE A 270 4.91 -11.07 3.52
CA PHE A 270 4.57 -11.09 4.95
C PHE A 270 4.88 -12.45 5.60
N LEU A 271 4.47 -13.55 4.99
CA LEU A 271 4.78 -14.90 5.49
C LEU A 271 6.30 -15.18 5.54
N ARG A 272 7.06 -14.67 4.56
CA ARG A 272 8.53 -14.72 4.58
C ARG A 272 9.08 -13.93 5.77
N TYR A 273 8.60 -12.70 5.98
CA TYR A 273 8.99 -11.87 7.11
C TYR A 273 8.73 -12.56 8.46
N LEU A 274 7.56 -13.20 8.63
CA LEU A 274 7.23 -13.97 9.83
C LEU A 274 8.20 -15.13 10.09
N LYS A 275 8.74 -15.75 9.03
CA LYS A 275 9.62 -16.92 9.13
C LYS A 275 11.10 -16.54 9.32
N THR A 276 11.57 -15.57 8.56
CA THR A 276 13.01 -15.30 8.40
C THR A 276 13.44 -13.96 8.97
N GLY A 277 12.51 -13.07 9.28
CA GLY A 277 12.82 -11.67 9.62
C GLY A 277 13.13 -10.79 8.40
N ASP A 278 13.14 -11.35 7.17
CA ASP A 278 13.35 -10.58 5.94
C ASP A 278 12.12 -9.72 5.62
N ARG A 279 12.30 -8.41 5.74
CA ARG A 279 11.28 -7.40 5.53
C ARG A 279 11.25 -6.83 4.12
N SER A 280 12.06 -7.32 3.21
CA SER A 280 12.22 -6.76 1.86
C SER A 280 10.88 -6.52 1.16
N GLY A 281 10.67 -5.31 0.70
CA GLY A 281 9.45 -4.85 0.03
C GLY A 281 8.31 -4.42 0.95
N LEU A 282 8.28 -4.87 2.21
CA LEU A 282 7.20 -4.53 3.15
C LEU A 282 7.33 -3.11 3.68
N SER A 283 6.20 -2.43 3.81
CA SER A 283 6.11 -1.11 4.42
C SER A 283 6.13 -1.17 5.94
N SER A 284 6.75 -0.17 6.55
CA SER A 284 6.81 0.00 8.01
C SER A 284 5.68 0.90 8.51
N VAL A 285 5.47 0.88 9.82
CA VAL A 285 4.65 1.89 10.49
C VAL A 285 5.21 3.29 10.21
N LYS A 286 6.55 3.44 10.24
CA LYS A 286 7.22 4.71 9.91
C LYS A 286 6.92 5.19 8.48
N ASP A 287 6.92 4.29 7.49
CA ASP A 287 6.54 4.66 6.11
C ASP A 287 5.10 5.18 6.05
N SER A 288 4.19 4.53 6.78
CA SER A 288 2.79 4.95 6.83
C SER A 288 2.60 6.28 7.58
N ILE A 289 3.37 6.55 8.63
CA ILE A 289 3.37 7.84 9.31
C ILE A 289 3.76 8.95 8.33
N ILE A 290 4.83 8.77 7.55
CA ILE A 290 5.27 9.77 6.58
C ILE A 290 4.18 10.02 5.51
N THR A 291 3.50 8.99 5.03
CA THR A 291 2.41 9.19 4.07
C THR A 291 1.22 9.91 4.69
N LEU A 292 0.89 9.65 5.97
CA LEU A 292 -0.14 10.37 6.70
C LEU A 292 0.22 11.84 6.91
N GLU A 293 1.45 12.14 7.31
CA GLU A 293 1.95 13.53 7.48
C GLU A 293 1.83 14.35 6.19
N ILE A 294 2.07 13.70 5.04
CA ILE A 294 1.98 14.36 3.75
C ILE A 294 0.52 14.51 3.32
N SER A 295 -0.31 13.46 3.46
CA SER A 295 -1.72 13.51 3.05
C SER A 295 -2.56 14.46 3.91
N ASN A 296 -2.19 14.66 5.18
CA ASN A 296 -2.87 15.56 6.12
C ASN A 296 -2.35 17.01 6.05
N TYR A 297 -1.40 17.30 5.16
CA TYR A 297 -0.86 18.65 5.02
C TYR A 297 -1.93 19.66 4.57
N GLN A 298 -2.07 20.74 5.31
CA GLN A 298 -3.11 21.75 5.07
C GLN A 298 -2.59 23.01 4.32
N GLY A 299 -1.32 23.04 3.95
CA GLY A 299 -0.70 24.17 3.23
C GLY A 299 -0.22 25.27 4.14
#